data_f630d4a2db0745440da1540134313862
#
_entry.id   f630d4a2db0745440da1540134313862
#
_cell.length_a   1.000
_cell.length_b   1.000
_cell.length_c   1.000
_cell.angle_alpha   90.00
_cell.angle_beta   90.00
_cell.angle_gamma   90.00
#
_symmetry.space_group_name_H-M   'P 1'
#
loop_
_entity.id
_entity.type
_entity.pdbx_description
1 polymer ?
#
loop_
_entity_poly.entity_id
_entity_poly.type
_entity_poly.pdbx_seq_one_letter_code
_entity_poly.pdbx_strand_id
1 'polypeptide(L)'
;MKFWDLLKEGKVELAYGALWSYSPRGASEAERRSRDYRFWLKNEQTVNYGGKTMFMSEVVAQAILESKATLPFMSLFENNPVLVPVTRSSLLQPNSLWVGLKVATAMRKVGLGSTVSPSLVRTSAVGTKASAEEHYDSQKVEQKLLVDPEHILLVDDFVTRGATMIASALRLRESYPNADVAGFAAIRTVSPSADFKRIDDPVFDTITLYPSGKCHRSP
;
A
#
# COMPACT_ATOMS: atom_id res chain seq x y z
N MET A 1 -10.56 14.22 15.04
CA MET A 1 -11.51 13.20 15.55
C MET A 1 -10.73 12.15 16.35
N LYS A 2 -11.33 11.44 17.31
CA LYS A 2 -10.67 10.30 17.99
C LYS A 2 -10.89 9.03 17.16
N PHE A 3 -9.90 8.15 17.14
CA PHE A 3 -9.97 6.88 16.39
C PHE A 3 -11.26 6.08 16.67
N TRP A 4 -11.64 5.94 17.94
CA TRP A 4 -12.83 5.18 18.35
C TRP A 4 -14.14 5.83 17.93
N ASP A 5 -14.18 7.14 17.69
CA ASP A 5 -15.38 7.82 17.19
C ASP A 5 -15.72 7.36 15.76
N LEU A 6 -14.70 7.01 14.97
CA LEU A 6 -14.85 6.49 13.60
C LEU A 6 -15.46 5.09 13.54
N LEU A 7 -15.39 4.34 14.65
CA LEU A 7 -15.89 2.96 14.74
C LEU A 7 -17.27 2.85 15.42
N LYS A 8 -17.86 3.96 15.84
CA LYS A 8 -19.20 3.96 16.47
C LYS A 8 -20.32 3.48 15.54
N GLU A 9 -20.16 3.73 14.24
CA GLU A 9 -21.12 3.35 13.21
C GLU A 9 -20.92 1.92 12.70
N GLY A 10 -19.93 1.20 13.22
CA GLY A 10 -19.65 -0.19 12.84
C GLY A 10 -18.24 -0.41 12.28
N LYS A 11 -18.10 -1.42 11.43
CA LYS A 11 -16.82 -1.71 10.77
C LYS A 11 -16.49 -0.66 9.71
N VAL A 12 -15.19 -0.43 9.52
CA VAL A 12 -14.67 0.39 8.40
C VAL A 12 -14.00 -0.53 7.38
N GLU A 13 -14.29 -0.29 6.12
CA GLU A 13 -13.75 -1.07 5.00
C GLU A 13 -12.95 -0.18 4.06
N LEU A 14 -11.89 -0.79 3.48
CA LEU A 14 -11.03 -0.17 2.49
C LEU A 14 -10.77 -1.18 1.37
N ALA A 15 -11.25 -0.88 0.16
CA ALA A 15 -10.88 -1.64 -1.03
C ALA A 15 -9.38 -1.49 -1.30
N TYR A 16 -8.72 -2.60 -1.66
CA TYR A 16 -7.30 -2.55 -2.01
C TYR A 16 -6.94 -3.57 -3.07
N GLY A 17 -5.88 -3.26 -3.84
CA GLY A 17 -5.24 -4.18 -4.76
C GLY A 17 -3.84 -4.56 -4.30
N ALA A 18 -3.38 -5.77 -4.65
CA ALA A 18 -1.98 -6.14 -4.53
C ALA A 18 -1.50 -6.90 -5.77
N LEU A 19 -0.27 -6.58 -6.22
CA LEU A 19 0.29 -7.14 -7.45
C LEU A 19 0.89 -8.53 -7.21
N TRP A 20 1.72 -8.67 -6.18
CA TRP A 20 2.45 -9.89 -5.88
C TRP A 20 2.14 -10.43 -4.49
N SER A 21 2.35 -11.75 -4.35
CA SER A 21 2.22 -12.48 -3.10
C SER A 21 3.58 -12.88 -2.53
N TYR A 22 3.72 -12.81 -1.22
CA TYR A 22 4.92 -13.17 -0.46
C TYR A 22 4.60 -14.14 0.65
N SER A 23 5.37 -15.23 0.74
CA SER A 23 5.34 -16.15 1.87
C SER A 23 6.55 -15.92 2.80
N PRO A 24 6.31 -15.56 4.08
CA PRO A 24 7.39 -15.37 5.04
C PRO A 24 8.08 -16.68 5.44
N ARG A 25 7.44 -17.81 5.19
CA ARG A 25 7.86 -19.15 5.57
C ARG A 25 7.73 -20.08 4.37
N GLY A 26 8.15 -21.33 4.54
CA GLY A 26 8.09 -22.35 3.51
C GLY A 26 9.42 -22.55 2.79
N ALA A 27 9.56 -23.71 2.13
CA ALA A 27 10.81 -24.17 1.54
C ALA A 27 10.75 -24.39 0.01
N SER A 28 9.58 -24.20 -0.61
CA SER A 28 9.46 -24.27 -2.08
C SER A 28 10.28 -23.20 -2.77
N GLU A 29 10.62 -23.42 -4.03
CA GLU A 29 11.34 -22.45 -4.84
C GLU A 29 10.55 -21.14 -4.98
N ALA A 30 9.24 -21.22 -5.23
CA ALA A 30 8.38 -20.04 -5.35
C ALA A 30 8.34 -19.22 -4.05
N GLU A 31 8.28 -19.86 -2.88
CA GLU A 31 8.32 -19.18 -1.59
C GLU A 31 9.68 -18.52 -1.34
N ARG A 32 10.79 -19.20 -1.66
CA ARG A 32 12.13 -18.60 -1.58
C ARG A 32 12.24 -17.39 -2.49
N ARG A 33 11.82 -17.53 -3.76
CA ARG A 33 11.84 -16.44 -4.73
C ARG A 33 10.94 -15.27 -4.32
N SER A 34 9.82 -15.51 -3.65
CA SER A 34 8.98 -14.42 -3.12
C SER A 34 9.71 -13.57 -2.06
N ARG A 35 10.66 -14.18 -1.32
CA ARG A 35 11.52 -13.47 -0.37
C ARG A 35 12.56 -12.59 -1.08
N ASP A 36 13.04 -13.00 -2.26
CA ASP A 36 13.92 -12.17 -3.09
C ASP A 36 13.18 -10.93 -3.60
N TYR A 37 11.94 -11.08 -4.09
CA TYR A 37 11.09 -9.94 -4.50
C TYR A 37 10.89 -8.94 -3.35
N ARG A 38 10.57 -9.45 -2.15
CA ARG A 38 10.48 -8.62 -0.94
C ARG A 38 11.81 -7.89 -0.65
N PHE A 39 12.92 -8.60 -0.70
CA PHE A 39 14.24 -8.02 -0.45
C PHE A 39 14.58 -6.94 -1.46
N TRP A 40 14.41 -7.22 -2.75
CA TRP A 40 14.70 -6.27 -3.81
C TRP A 40 13.85 -5.01 -3.72
N LEU A 41 12.55 -5.14 -3.45
CA LEU A 41 11.65 -4.00 -3.30
C LEU A 41 11.97 -3.18 -2.05
N LYS A 42 12.14 -3.82 -0.89
CA LYS A 42 12.44 -3.13 0.38
C LYS A 42 13.74 -2.34 0.35
N ASN A 43 14.69 -2.76 -0.46
CA ASN A 43 15.99 -2.13 -0.60
C ASN A 43 16.14 -1.33 -1.91
N GLU A 44 15.08 -1.20 -2.68
CA GLU A 44 15.07 -0.53 -4.01
C GLU A 44 16.22 -1.00 -4.89
N GLN A 45 16.43 -2.32 -4.94
CA GLN A 45 17.48 -2.92 -5.75
C GLN A 45 17.17 -2.79 -7.25
N THR A 46 18.22 -2.72 -8.05
CA THR A 46 18.08 -2.88 -9.51
C THR A 46 18.05 -4.35 -9.87
N VAL A 47 17.17 -4.70 -10.80
CA VAL A 47 17.03 -6.06 -11.34
C VAL A 47 16.99 -6.01 -12.86
N ASN A 48 17.31 -7.13 -13.52
CA ASN A 48 17.07 -7.27 -14.95
C ASN A 48 15.60 -7.63 -15.18
N TYR A 49 14.86 -6.76 -15.85
CA TYR A 49 13.48 -6.97 -16.23
C TYR A 49 13.32 -6.71 -17.74
N GLY A 50 12.90 -7.73 -18.50
CA GLY A 50 12.75 -7.62 -19.94
C GLY A 50 14.03 -7.20 -20.68
N GLY A 51 15.22 -7.60 -20.18
CA GLY A 51 16.53 -7.23 -20.76
C GLY A 51 17.02 -5.84 -20.37
N LYS A 52 16.31 -5.11 -19.50
CA LYS A 52 16.70 -3.79 -19.00
C LYS A 52 16.99 -3.84 -17.51
N THR A 53 18.00 -3.09 -17.06
CA THR A 53 18.26 -2.87 -15.64
C THR A 53 17.31 -1.79 -15.14
N MET A 54 16.44 -2.12 -14.19
CA MET A 54 15.40 -1.24 -13.64
C MET A 54 15.40 -1.32 -12.11
N PHE A 55 15.04 -0.22 -11.44
CA PHE A 55 14.74 -0.28 -10.02
C PHE A 55 13.47 -1.11 -9.78
N MET A 56 13.40 -1.77 -8.62
CA MET A 56 12.27 -2.66 -8.33
C MET A 56 10.93 -1.91 -8.28
N SER A 57 10.90 -0.65 -7.86
CA SER A 57 9.72 0.21 -7.94
C SER A 57 9.25 0.45 -9.38
N GLU A 58 10.18 0.58 -10.34
CA GLU A 58 9.86 0.74 -11.77
C GLU A 58 9.34 -0.58 -12.35
N VAL A 59 9.89 -1.72 -11.90
CA VAL A 59 9.38 -3.05 -12.27
C VAL A 59 7.93 -3.24 -11.82
N VAL A 60 7.58 -2.78 -10.61
CA VAL A 60 6.17 -2.80 -10.15
C VAL A 60 5.27 -2.05 -11.12
N ALA A 61 5.62 -0.82 -11.49
CA ALA A 61 4.83 0.00 -12.39
C ALA A 61 4.71 -0.61 -13.79
N GLN A 62 5.82 -1.15 -14.32
CA GLN A 62 5.87 -1.79 -15.62
C GLN A 62 5.04 -3.08 -15.66
N ALA A 63 5.12 -3.91 -14.63
CA ALA A 63 4.34 -5.15 -14.51
C ALA A 63 2.83 -4.88 -14.48
N ILE A 64 2.39 -3.79 -13.82
CA ILE A 64 0.98 -3.37 -13.87
C ILE A 64 0.58 -3.03 -15.29
N LEU A 65 1.37 -2.25 -16.03
CA LEU A 65 1.06 -1.87 -17.40
C LEU A 65 0.96 -3.07 -18.33
N GLU A 66 1.92 -3.98 -18.25
CA GLU A 66 1.99 -5.17 -19.11
C GLU A 66 0.82 -6.12 -18.86
N SER A 67 0.34 -6.19 -17.62
CA SER A 67 -0.73 -7.10 -17.21
C SER A 67 -2.09 -6.42 -17.07
N LYS A 68 -2.23 -5.15 -17.44
CA LYS A 68 -3.43 -4.33 -17.16
C LYS A 68 -4.76 -4.99 -17.57
N ALA A 69 -4.76 -5.77 -18.66
CA ALA A 69 -5.97 -6.42 -19.15
C ALA A 69 -6.48 -7.57 -18.24
N THR A 70 -5.63 -8.10 -17.35
CA THR A 70 -5.94 -9.28 -16.52
C THR A 70 -5.88 -9.01 -15.02
N LEU A 71 -5.40 -7.81 -14.60
CA LEU A 71 -5.30 -7.45 -13.19
C LEU A 71 -6.67 -7.14 -12.60
N PRO A 72 -7.07 -7.79 -11.50
CA PRO A 72 -8.39 -7.64 -10.92
C PRO A 72 -8.65 -6.26 -10.29
N PHE A 73 -7.61 -5.48 -10.03
CA PHE A 73 -7.65 -4.18 -9.36
C PHE A 73 -7.49 -2.97 -10.29
N MET A 74 -7.62 -3.14 -11.60
CA MET A 74 -7.42 -2.04 -12.55
C MET A 74 -8.40 -0.88 -12.39
N SER A 75 -9.58 -1.14 -11.84
CA SER A 75 -10.56 -0.09 -11.49
C SER A 75 -10.00 0.97 -10.53
N LEU A 76 -8.98 0.64 -9.72
CA LEU A 76 -8.29 1.60 -8.84
C LEU A 76 -7.63 2.76 -9.60
N PHE A 77 -7.37 2.60 -10.90
CA PHE A 77 -6.66 3.57 -11.73
C PHE A 77 -7.56 4.29 -12.75
N GLU A 78 -8.82 3.86 -12.92
CA GLU A 78 -9.71 4.36 -13.97
C GLU A 78 -10.00 5.87 -13.87
N ASN A 79 -10.10 6.40 -12.66
CA ASN A 79 -10.38 7.81 -12.42
C ASN A 79 -9.11 8.65 -12.20
N ASN A 80 -7.97 8.18 -12.68
CA ASN A 80 -6.70 8.89 -12.60
C ASN A 80 -6.41 9.46 -11.18
N PRO A 81 -6.37 8.62 -10.13
CA PRO A 81 -6.36 9.05 -8.75
C PRO A 81 -5.10 9.83 -8.38
N VAL A 82 -5.18 10.63 -7.31
CA VAL A 82 -4.01 11.15 -6.62
C VAL A 82 -3.33 10.01 -5.86
N LEU A 83 -2.05 9.79 -6.12
CA LEU A 83 -1.26 8.76 -5.47
C LEU A 83 -0.68 9.29 -4.16
N VAL A 84 -1.07 8.72 -3.04
CA VAL A 84 -0.58 9.10 -1.70
C VAL A 84 0.25 7.96 -1.12
N PRO A 85 1.58 8.11 -1.02
CA PRO A 85 2.42 7.07 -0.42
C PRO A 85 2.11 6.91 1.08
N VAL A 86 1.91 5.66 1.50
CA VAL A 86 1.72 5.31 2.92
C VAL A 86 2.99 5.62 3.70
N THR A 87 2.83 6.14 4.92
CA THR A 87 3.96 6.49 5.77
C THR A 87 4.75 5.27 6.24
N ARG A 88 6.06 5.42 6.37
CA ARG A 88 6.91 4.39 7.02
C ARG A 88 6.52 4.24 8.50
N SER A 89 6.88 3.11 9.11
CA SER A 89 6.75 2.90 10.57
C SER A 89 7.72 3.78 11.38
N SER A 90 8.88 4.12 10.82
CA SER A 90 9.86 5.04 11.39
C SER A 90 9.64 6.48 10.90
N LEU A 91 10.12 7.45 11.66
CA LEU A 91 10.17 8.84 11.22
C LEU A 91 11.05 8.96 9.96
N LEU A 92 10.61 9.82 9.04
CA LEU A 92 11.42 10.16 7.86
C LEU A 92 12.62 10.99 8.30
N GLN A 93 13.80 10.52 7.94
CA GLN A 93 15.03 11.27 8.07
C GLN A 93 15.46 11.76 6.67
N PRO A 94 16.23 12.85 6.57
CA PRO A 94 16.80 13.30 5.31
C PRO A 94 17.49 12.11 4.59
N ASN A 95 17.23 11.96 3.31
CA ASN A 95 17.78 10.88 2.45
C ASN A 95 17.39 9.44 2.84
N SER A 96 16.47 9.23 3.76
CA SER A 96 16.01 7.87 4.06
C SER A 96 15.16 7.32 2.91
N LEU A 97 15.38 6.05 2.57
CA LEU A 97 14.61 5.36 1.54
C LEU A 97 13.13 5.24 1.95
N TRP A 98 12.23 5.77 1.12
CA TRP A 98 10.79 5.62 1.25
C TRP A 98 10.25 4.87 0.03
N VAL A 99 10.15 3.55 0.14
CA VAL A 99 9.80 2.67 -0.99
C VAL A 99 8.39 2.96 -1.52
N GLY A 100 7.39 3.18 -0.65
CA GLY A 100 6.05 3.57 -1.09
C GLY A 100 6.05 4.81 -1.98
N LEU A 101 6.88 5.82 -1.66
CA LEU A 101 7.05 7.01 -2.50
C LEU A 101 7.73 6.68 -3.84
N LYS A 102 8.72 5.78 -3.85
CA LYS A 102 9.37 5.31 -5.09
C LYS A 102 8.38 4.61 -6.00
N VAL A 103 7.57 3.68 -5.45
CA VAL A 103 6.51 2.98 -6.19
C VAL A 103 5.49 3.99 -6.74
N ALA A 104 4.94 4.89 -5.92
CA ALA A 104 4.00 5.91 -6.38
C ALA A 104 4.57 6.79 -7.50
N THR A 105 5.86 7.18 -7.38
CA THR A 105 6.54 7.98 -8.39
C THR A 105 6.71 7.20 -9.71
N ALA A 106 7.09 5.93 -9.64
CA ALA A 106 7.20 5.08 -10.81
C ALA A 106 5.84 4.86 -11.49
N MET A 107 4.79 4.61 -10.71
CA MET A 107 3.42 4.48 -11.21
C MET A 107 2.95 5.76 -11.92
N ARG A 108 3.19 6.93 -11.34
CA ARG A 108 2.85 8.22 -11.96
C ARG A 108 3.57 8.43 -13.30
N LYS A 109 4.86 8.07 -13.38
CA LYS A 109 5.67 8.18 -14.63
C LYS A 109 5.08 7.40 -15.79
N VAL A 110 4.41 6.28 -15.52
CA VAL A 110 3.78 5.43 -16.55
C VAL A 110 2.27 5.69 -16.72
N GLY A 111 1.74 6.74 -16.11
CA GLY A 111 0.34 7.15 -16.28
C GLY A 111 -0.66 6.43 -15.37
N LEU A 112 -0.21 5.77 -14.31
CA LEU A 112 -1.06 5.15 -13.30
C LEU A 112 -1.34 6.13 -12.15
N GLY A 113 -2.06 7.21 -12.45
CA GLY A 113 -2.44 8.26 -11.48
C GLY A 113 -2.04 9.66 -11.92
N SER A 114 -2.73 10.68 -11.40
CA SER A 114 -2.62 12.08 -11.79
C SER A 114 -1.36 12.77 -11.23
N THR A 115 -1.13 12.61 -9.95
CA THR A 115 0.01 13.22 -9.24
C THR A 115 0.40 12.37 -8.03
N VAL A 116 1.59 12.62 -7.49
CA VAL A 116 2.05 12.01 -6.23
C VAL A 116 2.03 13.08 -5.15
N SER A 117 1.29 12.82 -4.07
CA SER A 117 1.18 13.70 -2.91
C SER A 117 1.69 13.01 -1.64
N PRO A 118 2.91 13.30 -1.16
CA PRO A 118 3.42 12.76 0.11
C PRO A 118 2.85 13.53 1.31
N SER A 119 1.54 13.73 1.33
CA SER A 119 0.82 14.55 2.32
C SER A 119 0.66 13.88 3.69
N LEU A 120 0.75 12.54 3.76
CA LEU A 120 0.75 11.81 5.01
C LEU A 120 2.14 11.81 5.65
N VAL A 121 2.23 12.27 6.88
CA VAL A 121 3.47 12.27 7.65
C VAL A 121 3.32 11.52 8.96
N ARG A 122 4.41 10.91 9.41
CA ARG A 122 4.50 10.23 10.70
C ARG A 122 4.96 11.21 11.77
N THR A 123 4.20 11.34 12.86
CA THR A 123 4.53 12.24 13.99
C THR A 123 5.35 11.54 15.08
N SER A 124 5.21 10.22 15.21
CA SER A 124 5.98 9.38 16.12
C SER A 124 6.21 8.00 15.52
N ALA A 125 7.35 7.37 15.81
CA ALA A 125 7.63 6.01 15.36
C ALA A 125 6.67 5.01 16.03
N VAL A 126 6.32 3.94 15.30
CA VAL A 126 5.48 2.85 15.80
C VAL A 126 6.18 1.50 15.62
N GLY A 127 5.84 0.55 16.47
CA GLY A 127 6.37 -0.81 16.40
C GLY A 127 5.85 -1.58 15.18
N THR A 128 6.55 -2.64 14.80
CA THR A 128 6.18 -3.50 13.66
C THR A 128 4.85 -4.25 13.84
N LYS A 129 4.36 -4.35 15.08
CA LYS A 129 3.07 -4.98 15.42
C LYS A 129 2.01 -3.98 15.83
N ALA A 130 2.23 -2.69 15.57
CA ALA A 130 1.30 -1.63 15.94
C ALA A 130 -0.13 -1.91 15.41
N SER A 131 -1.10 -1.52 16.21
CA SER A 131 -2.53 -1.57 15.89
C SER A 131 -2.90 -0.49 14.86
N ALA A 132 -4.12 -0.56 14.34
CA ALA A 132 -4.65 0.51 13.48
C ALA A 132 -4.77 1.84 14.23
N GLU A 133 -5.13 1.80 15.53
CA GLU A 133 -5.18 2.99 16.40
C GLU A 133 -3.81 3.65 16.54
N GLU A 134 -2.76 2.88 16.90
CA GLU A 134 -1.40 3.41 17.04
C GLU A 134 -0.89 4.01 15.72
N HIS A 135 -1.21 3.37 14.60
CA HIS A 135 -0.89 3.92 13.27
C HIS A 135 -1.66 5.20 13.00
N TYR A 136 -2.94 5.26 13.33
CA TYR A 136 -3.78 6.44 13.14
C TYR A 136 -3.29 7.62 14.01
N ASP A 137 -3.03 7.42 15.31
CA ASP A 137 -2.61 8.46 16.22
C ASP A 137 -1.21 9.01 15.91
N SER A 138 -0.36 8.19 15.31
CA SER A 138 0.99 8.57 14.90
C SER A 138 1.10 9.17 13.49
N GLN A 139 -0.04 9.44 12.82
CA GLN A 139 -0.08 10.01 11.48
C GLN A 139 -0.90 11.30 11.46
N LYS A 140 -0.53 12.22 10.57
CA LYS A 140 -1.34 13.39 10.22
C LYS A 140 -1.25 13.68 8.73
N VAL A 141 -2.24 14.39 8.19
CA VAL A 141 -2.14 15.04 6.88
C VAL A 141 -1.53 16.43 7.09
N GLU A 142 -0.31 16.64 6.61
CA GLU A 142 0.43 17.89 6.83
C GLU A 142 0.26 18.87 5.68
N GLN A 143 0.29 18.35 4.45
CA GLN A 143 0.14 19.18 3.26
C GLN A 143 -1.17 18.83 2.56
N LYS A 144 -2.09 19.78 2.52
CA LYS A 144 -3.33 19.64 1.75
C LYS A 144 -3.07 20.00 0.29
N LEU A 145 -3.74 19.27 -0.60
CA LEU A 145 -3.79 19.64 -2.01
C LEU A 145 -4.53 20.97 -2.20
N LEU A 146 -4.15 21.72 -3.23
CA LEU A 146 -4.81 23.00 -3.56
C LEU A 146 -6.29 22.80 -3.96
N VAL A 147 -6.61 21.63 -4.52
CA VAL A 147 -7.96 21.20 -4.88
C VAL A 147 -8.21 19.86 -4.21
N ASP A 148 -9.37 19.72 -3.60
CA ASP A 148 -9.76 18.45 -2.98
C ASP A 148 -9.89 17.36 -4.06
N PRO A 149 -9.17 16.23 -3.90
CA PRO A 149 -9.24 15.15 -4.86
C PRO A 149 -10.57 14.38 -4.75
N GLU A 150 -11.13 13.95 -5.87
CA GLU A 150 -12.27 13.04 -5.88
C GLU A 150 -11.84 11.59 -5.60
N HIS A 151 -10.66 11.19 -6.07
CA HIS A 151 -10.13 9.84 -5.92
C HIS A 151 -8.71 9.88 -5.38
N ILE A 152 -8.46 9.11 -4.32
CA ILE A 152 -7.15 8.93 -3.69
C ILE A 152 -6.78 7.45 -3.70
N LEU A 153 -5.59 7.13 -4.19
CA LEU A 153 -5.01 5.81 -4.09
C LEU A 153 -3.81 5.84 -3.13
N LEU A 154 -3.98 5.22 -1.98
CA LEU A 154 -2.87 4.95 -1.06
C LEU A 154 -1.91 3.94 -1.70
N VAL A 155 -0.62 4.26 -1.73
CA VAL A 155 0.40 3.38 -2.33
C VAL A 155 1.39 2.93 -1.26
N ASP A 156 1.48 1.62 -1.05
CA ASP A 156 2.43 0.98 -0.14
C ASP A 156 3.32 -0.02 -0.88
N ASP A 157 4.49 -0.28 -0.33
CA ASP A 157 5.34 -1.37 -0.82
C ASP A 157 4.84 -2.73 -0.34
N PHE A 158 4.25 -2.79 0.87
CA PHE A 158 3.96 -4.04 1.52
C PHE A 158 2.73 -4.01 2.43
N VAL A 159 1.78 -4.90 2.20
CA VAL A 159 0.63 -5.07 3.09
C VAL A 159 0.66 -6.42 3.79
N THR A 160 0.58 -6.41 5.13
CA THR A 160 0.46 -7.64 5.94
C THR A 160 -0.97 -7.78 6.45
N ARG A 161 -1.35 -7.07 7.50
CA ARG A 161 -2.70 -7.05 8.06
C ARG A 161 -3.55 -5.87 7.55
N GLY A 162 -2.89 -4.90 6.94
CA GLY A 162 -3.54 -3.70 6.43
C GLY A 162 -3.72 -2.57 7.46
N ALA A 163 -3.25 -2.74 8.71
CA ALA A 163 -3.45 -1.77 9.78
C ALA A 163 -2.92 -0.37 9.46
N THR A 164 -1.73 -0.28 8.86
CA THR A 164 -1.17 1.02 8.43
C THR A 164 -2.00 1.64 7.33
N MET A 165 -2.39 0.86 6.33
CA MET A 165 -3.11 1.35 5.15
C MET A 165 -4.51 1.86 5.51
N ILE A 166 -5.27 1.12 6.35
CA ILE A 166 -6.59 1.57 6.76
C ILE A 166 -6.54 2.77 7.70
N ALA A 167 -5.53 2.85 8.58
CA ALA A 167 -5.28 4.03 9.42
C ALA A 167 -4.96 5.27 8.58
N SER A 168 -4.16 5.11 7.53
CA SER A 168 -3.85 6.16 6.56
C SER A 168 -5.10 6.62 5.80
N ALA A 169 -5.96 5.66 5.39
CA ALA A 169 -7.23 5.98 4.74
C ALA A 169 -8.16 6.79 5.64
N LEU A 170 -8.25 6.44 6.91
CA LEU A 170 -9.05 7.19 7.90
C LEU A 170 -8.55 8.64 8.03
N ARG A 171 -7.23 8.87 8.10
CA ARG A 171 -6.65 10.22 8.14
C ARG A 171 -6.94 11.03 6.89
N LEU A 172 -6.91 10.39 5.71
CA LEU A 172 -7.26 11.06 4.46
C LEU A 172 -8.74 11.39 4.38
N ARG A 173 -9.62 10.48 4.78
CA ARG A 173 -11.08 10.73 4.82
C ARG A 173 -11.47 11.85 5.78
N GLU A 174 -10.73 12.05 6.89
CA GLU A 174 -10.92 13.22 7.75
C GLU A 174 -10.54 14.55 7.04
N SER A 175 -9.49 14.53 6.23
CA SER A 175 -8.99 15.72 5.54
C SER A 175 -9.71 16.00 4.23
N TYR A 176 -10.23 14.96 3.58
CA TYR A 176 -10.91 14.96 2.29
C TYR A 176 -12.19 14.10 2.40
N PRO A 177 -13.24 14.58 3.07
CA PRO A 177 -14.42 13.78 3.42
C PRO A 177 -15.23 13.31 2.18
N ASN A 178 -15.07 13.98 1.05
CA ASN A 178 -15.76 13.65 -0.20
C ASN A 178 -14.91 12.77 -1.14
N ALA A 179 -13.65 12.49 -0.76
CA ALA A 179 -12.78 11.67 -1.59
C ALA A 179 -13.08 10.17 -1.43
N ASP A 180 -13.15 9.47 -2.56
CA ASP A 180 -13.07 8.01 -2.57
C ASP A 180 -11.63 7.59 -2.33
N VAL A 181 -11.40 6.80 -1.27
CA VAL A 181 -10.05 6.38 -0.84
C VAL A 181 -9.94 4.88 -0.94
N ALA A 182 -9.01 4.41 -1.76
CA ALA A 182 -8.64 3.00 -1.92
C ALA A 182 -7.15 2.78 -1.66
N GLY A 183 -6.71 1.53 -1.64
CA GLY A 183 -5.32 1.15 -1.39
C GLY A 183 -4.71 0.32 -2.52
N PHE A 184 -3.41 0.44 -2.70
CA PHE A 184 -2.58 -0.46 -3.51
C PHE A 184 -1.31 -0.81 -2.75
N ALA A 185 -0.93 -2.09 -2.76
CA ALA A 185 0.36 -2.54 -2.28
C ALA A 185 1.08 -3.34 -3.37
N ALA A 186 2.38 -3.10 -3.55
CA ALA A 186 3.15 -3.89 -4.51
C ALA A 186 3.17 -5.37 -4.13
N ILE A 187 3.27 -5.68 -2.83
CA ILE A 187 3.33 -7.05 -2.31
C ILE A 187 2.36 -7.22 -1.13
N ARG A 188 1.59 -8.33 -1.13
CA ARG A 188 0.84 -8.79 0.04
C ARG A 188 1.52 -9.97 0.72
N THR A 189 1.44 -10.04 2.05
CA THR A 189 1.87 -11.23 2.80
C THR A 189 0.79 -12.30 2.76
N VAL A 190 1.14 -13.54 2.44
CA VAL A 190 0.27 -14.71 2.56
C VAL A 190 0.75 -15.56 3.75
N SER A 191 -0.13 -15.77 4.72
CA SER A 191 0.15 -16.55 5.92
C SER A 191 -1.16 -17.16 6.44
N PRO A 192 -1.24 -18.48 6.61
CA PRO A 192 -0.14 -19.46 6.58
C PRO A 192 0.44 -19.73 5.18
N SER A 193 1.62 -20.33 5.11
CA SER A 193 2.29 -20.63 3.84
C SER A 193 1.53 -21.61 2.95
N ALA A 194 0.64 -22.42 3.52
CA ALA A 194 -0.23 -23.33 2.77
C ALA A 194 -1.17 -22.60 1.80
N ASP A 195 -1.49 -21.32 2.09
CA ASP A 195 -2.34 -20.49 1.22
C ASP A 195 -1.55 -19.79 0.11
N PHE A 196 -0.22 -19.85 0.17
CA PHE A 196 0.64 -19.27 -0.85
C PHE A 196 0.67 -20.16 -2.10
N LYS A 197 0.20 -19.63 -3.22
CA LYS A 197 0.14 -20.37 -4.49
C LYS A 197 1.34 -20.03 -5.37
N ARG A 198 1.56 -18.76 -5.63
CA ARG A 198 2.61 -18.24 -6.53
C ARG A 198 2.88 -16.77 -6.21
N ILE A 199 3.96 -16.23 -6.77
CA ILE A 199 4.33 -14.81 -6.61
C ILE A 199 3.33 -13.94 -7.40
N ASP A 200 3.11 -14.26 -8.67
CA ASP A 200 2.18 -13.55 -9.56
C ASP A 200 0.73 -13.98 -9.28
N ASP A 201 0.24 -13.59 -8.11
CA ASP A 201 -1.11 -13.87 -7.63
C ASP A 201 -1.77 -12.54 -7.21
N PRO A 202 -2.15 -11.71 -8.22
CA PRO A 202 -2.74 -10.41 -7.96
C PRO A 202 -4.14 -10.56 -7.36
N VAL A 203 -4.48 -9.65 -6.45
CA VAL A 203 -5.80 -9.64 -5.79
C VAL A 203 -6.42 -8.26 -5.80
N PHE A 204 -7.75 -8.24 -5.79
CA PHE A 204 -8.57 -7.10 -5.42
C PHE A 204 -9.49 -7.54 -4.29
N ASP A 205 -9.39 -6.93 -3.12
CA ASP A 205 -10.05 -7.39 -1.91
C ASP A 205 -10.28 -6.21 -0.93
N THR A 206 -10.71 -6.51 0.29
CA THR A 206 -11.06 -5.53 1.30
C THR A 206 -10.23 -5.71 2.58
N ILE A 207 -9.70 -4.60 3.09
CA ILE A 207 -9.18 -4.52 4.45
C ILE A 207 -10.32 -4.06 5.35
N THR A 208 -10.66 -4.85 6.39
CA THR A 208 -11.72 -4.54 7.33
C THR A 208 -11.14 -4.21 8.71
N LEU A 209 -11.52 -3.06 9.26
CA LEU A 209 -11.27 -2.67 10.63
C LEU A 209 -12.57 -2.82 11.43
N TYR A 210 -12.56 -3.70 12.43
CA TYR A 210 -13.71 -3.97 13.28
C TYR A 210 -13.80 -3.02 14.47
N PRO A 211 -14.98 -2.85 15.08
CA PRO A 211 -15.15 -2.05 16.30
C PRO A 211 -14.25 -2.47 17.47
N SER A 212 -13.78 -3.71 17.47
CA SER A 212 -12.79 -4.21 18.44
C SER A 212 -11.36 -3.68 18.23
N GLY A 213 -11.10 -2.87 17.18
CA GLY A 213 -9.77 -2.42 16.78
C GLY A 213 -8.98 -3.46 15.99
N LYS A 214 -9.51 -4.67 15.81
CA LYS A 214 -8.87 -5.70 14.99
C LYS A 214 -8.98 -5.34 13.50
N CYS A 215 -7.84 -5.42 12.83
CA CYS A 215 -7.76 -5.26 11.39
C CYS A 215 -7.61 -6.64 10.73
N HIS A 216 -8.42 -6.91 9.74
CA HIS A 216 -8.42 -8.15 8.98
C HIS A 216 -8.32 -7.86 7.47
N ARG A 217 -7.57 -8.69 6.79
CA ARG A 217 -7.45 -8.75 5.35
C ARG A 217 -7.57 -10.22 4.95
N SER A 218 -8.32 -10.51 3.93
CA SER A 218 -8.37 -11.88 3.37
C SER A 218 -6.99 -12.34 2.92
N PRO A 219 -6.68 -13.64 3.02
CA PRO A 219 -5.37 -14.19 2.72
C PRO A 219 -4.84 -13.88 1.32
#